data_202453349354cc1d14237695ab5109d6
#
_entry.id   202453349354cc1d14237695ab5109d6
#
_cell.length_a   1.000
_cell.length_b   1.000
_cell.length_c   1.000
_cell.angle_alpha   90.00
_cell.angle_beta   90.00
_cell.angle_gamma   90.00
#
_symmetry.space_group_name_H-M   'P 1'
#
loop_
_entity.id
_entity.type
_entity.pdbx_description
1 polymer ?
#
loop_
_entity_poly.entity_id
_entity_poly.type
_entity_poly.pdbx_seq_one_letter_code
_entity_poly.pdbx_strand_id
1 'polypeptide(L)'
;MQNLLANRKRLKNEVIIGGYSGFLLLDKNDHPKVALHIENEMRWAMKKYRKLYPDAPLPHITPHVFRHTFCTNMANAGMDIKALQYVMGHSDASITLNVYTHASYDHAAEQMAKLVDFPGSSDRQERKMSG
;
A
#
# COMPACT_ATOMS: atom_id res chain seq x y z
N MET A 1 -1.16 -5.96 12.29
CA MET A 1 -1.91 -7.14 11.83
C MET A 1 -2.28 -8.11 12.95
N GLN A 2 -1.35 -8.49 13.83
CA GLN A 2 -1.62 -9.39 14.97
C GLN A 2 -2.77 -8.92 15.87
N ASN A 3 -2.88 -7.61 16.16
CA ASN A 3 -3.96 -7.08 17.00
C ASN A 3 -5.36 -7.19 16.37
N LEU A 4 -5.48 -7.12 15.03
CA LEU A 4 -6.75 -7.28 14.35
C LEU A 4 -7.25 -8.72 14.40
N LEU A 5 -6.33 -9.68 14.25
CA LEU A 5 -6.65 -11.10 14.35
C LEU A 5 -7.01 -11.51 15.79
N ALA A 6 -6.28 -10.97 16.78
CA ALA A 6 -6.54 -11.23 18.20
C ALA A 6 -7.90 -10.68 18.66
N ASN A 7 -8.32 -9.53 18.12
CA ASN A 7 -9.59 -8.87 18.46
C ASN A 7 -10.76 -9.27 17.54
N ARG A 8 -10.56 -10.22 16.63
CA ARG A 8 -11.64 -10.69 15.76
C ARG A 8 -12.76 -11.32 16.61
N LYS A 9 -14.01 -10.89 16.34
CA LYS A 9 -15.19 -11.52 16.95
C LYS A 9 -15.23 -12.99 16.56
N ARG A 10 -15.22 -13.88 17.54
CA ARG A 10 -15.43 -15.32 17.31
C ARG A 10 -16.93 -15.58 17.18
N LEU A 11 -17.34 -16.05 16.01
CA LEU A 11 -18.72 -16.42 15.75
C LEU A 11 -18.93 -17.90 16.10
N LYS A 12 -20.11 -18.24 16.65
CA LYS A 12 -20.49 -19.65 16.88
C LYS A 12 -20.67 -20.40 15.56
N ASN A 13 -21.25 -19.72 14.56
CA ASN A 13 -21.45 -20.24 13.21
C ASN A 13 -20.80 -19.24 12.24
N GLU A 14 -19.68 -19.62 11.67
CA GLU A 14 -19.02 -18.79 10.65
C GLU A 14 -19.68 -18.97 9.30
N VAL A 15 -19.92 -17.85 8.61
CA VAL A 15 -20.42 -17.86 7.24
C VAL A 15 -19.30 -18.33 6.31
N ILE A 16 -19.60 -19.30 5.45
CA ILE A 16 -18.70 -19.79 4.41
C ILE A 16 -19.16 -19.24 3.06
N ILE A 17 -18.29 -18.53 2.36
CA ILE A 17 -18.55 -17.99 1.03
C ILE A 17 -17.43 -18.43 0.08
N GLY A 18 -17.79 -19.14 -0.98
CA GLY A 18 -16.83 -19.66 -1.95
C GLY A 18 -15.75 -20.56 -1.34
N GLY A 19 -16.06 -21.29 -0.25
CA GLY A 19 -15.11 -22.13 0.48
C GLY A 19 -14.23 -21.38 1.51
N TYR A 20 -14.39 -20.08 1.65
CA TYR A 20 -13.65 -19.25 2.60
C TYR A 20 -14.48 -18.92 3.82
N SER A 21 -13.85 -18.91 4.99
CA SER A 21 -14.40 -18.48 6.28
C SER A 21 -13.40 -17.55 6.98
N GLY A 22 -13.74 -17.11 8.18
CA GLY A 22 -12.79 -16.31 8.95
C GLY A 22 -12.71 -14.84 8.52
N PHE A 23 -13.77 -14.29 7.92
CA PHE A 23 -13.81 -12.90 7.48
C PHE A 23 -13.58 -11.93 8.64
N LEU A 24 -12.74 -10.91 8.40
CA LEU A 24 -12.37 -9.90 9.41
C LEU A 24 -13.40 -8.79 9.53
N LEU A 25 -14.00 -8.38 8.42
CA LEU A 25 -14.93 -7.27 8.36
C LEU A 25 -16.37 -7.83 8.27
N LEU A 26 -17.11 -7.68 9.36
CA LEU A 26 -18.49 -8.15 9.47
C LEU A 26 -19.43 -6.94 9.59
N ASP A 27 -20.67 -7.13 9.12
CA ASP A 27 -21.76 -6.20 9.34
C ASP A 27 -22.42 -6.45 10.73
N LYS A 28 -23.49 -5.70 11.01
CA LYS A 28 -24.24 -5.83 12.27
C LYS A 28 -24.92 -7.19 12.48
N ASN A 29 -25.10 -7.95 11.38
CA ASN A 29 -25.75 -9.26 11.39
C ASN A 29 -24.73 -10.41 11.30
N ASP A 30 -23.43 -10.09 11.53
CA ASP A 30 -22.31 -11.02 11.45
C ASP A 30 -22.05 -11.62 10.04
N HIS A 31 -22.55 -10.97 8.99
CA HIS A 31 -22.22 -11.31 7.61
C HIS A 31 -20.98 -10.55 7.15
N PRO A 32 -20.16 -11.11 6.26
CA PRO A 32 -19.03 -10.40 5.66
C PRO A 32 -19.47 -9.12 4.96
N LYS A 33 -18.79 -8.02 5.24
CA LYS A 33 -19.03 -6.76 4.54
C LYS A 33 -18.64 -6.90 3.07
N VAL A 34 -19.52 -6.46 2.18
CA VAL A 34 -19.22 -6.33 0.75
C VAL A 34 -18.65 -4.94 0.44
N ALA A 35 -18.02 -4.80 -0.73
CA ALA A 35 -17.38 -3.54 -1.16
C ALA A 35 -18.28 -2.31 -1.01
N LEU A 36 -19.56 -2.44 -1.40
CA LEU A 36 -20.55 -1.38 -1.30
C LEU A 36 -20.72 -0.85 0.14
N HIS A 37 -20.67 -1.72 1.16
CA HIS A 37 -20.76 -1.30 2.55
C HIS A 37 -19.58 -0.41 2.94
N ILE A 38 -18.37 -0.80 2.55
CA ILE A 38 -17.15 -0.05 2.80
C ILE A 38 -17.19 1.32 2.10
N GLU A 39 -17.60 1.35 0.83
CA GLU A 39 -17.73 2.59 0.07
C GLU A 39 -18.74 3.56 0.69
N ASN A 40 -19.88 3.06 1.14
CA ASN A 40 -20.90 3.87 1.80
C ASN A 40 -20.41 4.42 3.14
N GLU A 41 -19.75 3.60 3.95
CA GLU A 41 -19.16 4.04 5.23
C GLU A 41 -18.10 5.13 5.01
N MET A 42 -17.23 4.97 4.00
CA MET A 42 -16.24 5.98 3.64
C MET A 42 -16.90 7.27 3.16
N ARG A 43 -17.91 7.17 2.30
CA ARG A 43 -18.66 8.36 1.79
C ARG A 43 -19.30 9.12 2.95
N TRP A 44 -19.90 8.39 3.90
CA TRP A 44 -20.50 8.99 5.09
C TRP A 44 -19.45 9.66 5.97
N ALA A 45 -18.32 9.01 6.23
CA ALA A 45 -17.20 9.55 7.01
C ALA A 45 -16.66 10.83 6.37
N MET A 46 -16.45 10.84 5.05
CA MET A 46 -16.00 12.01 4.31
C MET A 46 -17.02 13.17 4.37
N LYS A 47 -18.32 12.88 4.27
CA LYS A 47 -19.38 13.87 4.42
C LYS A 47 -19.37 14.48 5.83
N LYS A 48 -19.20 13.65 6.86
CA LYS A 48 -19.11 14.11 8.27
C LYS A 48 -17.87 14.96 8.49
N TYR A 49 -16.71 14.53 7.95
CA TYR A 49 -15.46 15.28 8.05
C TYR A 49 -15.59 16.69 7.45
N ARG A 50 -16.10 16.80 6.23
CA ARG A 50 -16.31 18.12 5.55
C ARG A 50 -17.21 19.04 6.34
N LYS A 51 -18.20 18.49 7.05
CA LYS A 51 -19.09 19.29 7.90
C LYS A 51 -18.37 19.81 9.16
N LEU A 52 -17.45 19.03 9.72
CA LEU A 52 -16.72 19.38 10.93
C LEU A 52 -15.51 20.29 10.65
N TYR A 53 -14.91 20.15 9.47
CA TYR A 53 -13.69 20.83 9.08
C TYR A 53 -13.82 21.46 7.68
N PRO A 54 -14.64 22.52 7.54
CA PRO A 54 -14.91 23.15 6.24
C PRO A 54 -13.66 23.77 5.61
N ASP A 55 -12.74 24.29 6.45
CA ASP A 55 -11.52 24.97 6.03
C ASP A 55 -10.33 24.02 5.77
N ALA A 56 -10.50 22.72 6.03
CA ALA A 56 -9.49 21.69 5.81
C ALA A 56 -10.03 20.58 4.87
N PRO A 57 -10.23 20.85 3.58
CA PRO A 57 -10.82 19.89 2.66
C PRO A 57 -9.87 18.71 2.45
N LEU A 58 -10.39 17.49 2.63
CA LEU A 58 -9.69 16.28 2.22
C LEU A 58 -9.89 16.01 0.73
N PRO A 59 -8.90 15.44 0.05
CA PRO A 59 -9.06 14.96 -1.33
C PRO A 59 -10.16 13.89 -1.40
N HIS A 60 -10.57 13.55 -2.62
CA HIS A 60 -11.54 12.47 -2.83
C HIS A 60 -10.88 11.11 -2.49
N ILE A 61 -11.22 10.54 -1.33
CA ILE A 61 -10.68 9.29 -0.83
C ILE A 61 -11.64 8.14 -1.16
N THR A 62 -11.11 7.09 -1.78
CA THR A 62 -11.83 5.86 -2.11
C THR A 62 -11.06 4.65 -1.61
N PRO A 63 -11.65 3.44 -1.54
CA PRO A 63 -10.92 2.21 -1.26
C PRO A 63 -9.73 1.99 -2.19
N HIS A 64 -9.85 2.39 -3.47
CA HIS A 64 -8.76 2.31 -4.44
C HIS A 64 -7.59 3.26 -4.09
N VAL A 65 -7.88 4.47 -3.60
CA VAL A 65 -6.84 5.39 -3.12
C VAL A 65 -6.05 4.78 -1.97
N PHE A 66 -6.73 4.21 -0.97
CA PHE A 66 -6.05 3.51 0.13
C PHE A 66 -5.22 2.33 -0.36
N ARG A 67 -5.78 1.52 -1.25
CA ARG A 67 -5.08 0.39 -1.85
C ARG A 67 -3.81 0.84 -2.58
N HIS A 68 -3.92 1.88 -3.40
CA HIS A 68 -2.80 2.44 -4.15
C HIS A 68 -1.73 3.01 -3.20
N THR A 69 -2.14 3.80 -2.20
CA THR A 69 -1.23 4.37 -1.20
C THR A 69 -0.49 3.28 -0.44
N PHE A 70 -1.19 2.22 -0.01
CA PHE A 70 -0.56 1.08 0.65
C PHE A 70 0.48 0.42 -0.27
N CYS A 71 0.11 0.16 -1.53
CA CYS A 71 1.00 -0.46 -2.51
C CYS A 71 2.28 0.37 -2.71
N THR A 72 2.14 1.69 -2.91
CA THR A 72 3.26 2.62 -3.07
C THR A 72 4.14 2.65 -1.83
N ASN A 73 3.56 2.74 -0.64
CA ASN A 73 4.32 2.76 0.61
C ASN A 73 5.11 1.47 0.84
N MET A 74 4.52 0.31 0.50
CA MET A 74 5.22 -0.98 0.63
C MET A 74 6.34 -1.13 -0.40
N ALA A 75 6.12 -0.67 -1.64
CA ALA A 75 7.16 -0.64 -2.66
C ALA A 75 8.34 0.27 -2.23
N ASN A 76 8.05 1.48 -1.72
CA ASN A 76 9.07 2.39 -1.20
C ASN A 76 9.81 1.83 0.03
N ALA A 77 9.14 1.02 0.84
CA ALA A 77 9.77 0.30 1.96
C ALA A 77 10.61 -0.91 1.52
N GLY A 78 10.74 -1.17 0.21
CA GLY A 78 11.56 -2.24 -0.34
C GLY A 78 10.90 -3.63 -0.31
N MET A 79 9.56 -3.71 -0.19
CA MET A 79 8.87 -5.00 -0.28
C MET A 79 9.06 -5.61 -1.67
N ASP A 80 9.39 -6.90 -1.72
CA ASP A 80 9.52 -7.63 -2.98
C ASP A 80 8.22 -7.56 -3.81
N ILE A 81 8.37 -7.41 -5.12
CA ILE A 81 7.24 -7.20 -6.04
C ILE A 81 6.25 -8.37 -6.05
N LYS A 82 6.73 -9.63 -5.93
CA LYS A 82 5.87 -10.81 -5.89
C LYS A 82 5.14 -10.90 -4.56
N ALA A 83 5.82 -10.58 -3.46
CA ALA A 83 5.21 -10.49 -2.14
C ALA A 83 4.13 -9.42 -2.12
N LEU A 84 4.40 -8.24 -2.71
CA LEU A 84 3.43 -7.15 -2.82
C LEU A 84 2.22 -7.55 -3.67
N GLN A 85 2.44 -8.18 -4.83
CA GLN A 85 1.39 -8.71 -5.69
C GLN A 85 0.48 -9.69 -4.93
N TYR A 86 1.08 -10.61 -4.19
CA TYR A 86 0.35 -11.59 -3.38
C TYR A 86 -0.50 -10.92 -2.30
N VAL A 87 0.08 -10.01 -1.51
CA VAL A 87 -0.63 -9.28 -0.44
C VAL A 87 -1.75 -8.43 -1.00
N MET A 88 -1.55 -7.83 -2.17
CA MET A 88 -2.56 -7.02 -2.85
C MET A 88 -3.65 -7.87 -3.51
N GLY A 89 -3.45 -9.18 -3.67
CA GLY A 89 -4.38 -10.04 -4.39
C GLY A 89 -4.56 -9.63 -5.85
N HIS A 90 -3.50 -9.10 -6.47
CA HIS A 90 -3.55 -8.75 -7.89
C HIS A 90 -3.39 -10.00 -8.74
N SER A 91 -4.41 -10.31 -9.53
CA SER A 91 -4.34 -11.36 -10.55
C SER A 91 -3.42 -10.97 -11.71
N ASP A 92 -3.29 -9.67 -11.98
CA ASP A 92 -2.40 -9.11 -13.00
C ASP A 92 -1.20 -8.40 -12.33
N ALA A 93 0.00 -8.85 -12.69
CA ALA A 93 1.25 -8.29 -12.18
C ALA A 93 1.50 -6.86 -12.69
N SER A 94 0.93 -6.48 -13.83
CA SER A 94 1.15 -5.17 -14.46
C SER A 94 0.77 -4.00 -13.53
N ILE A 95 -0.31 -4.15 -12.77
CA ILE A 95 -0.77 -3.13 -11.83
C ILE A 95 0.26 -2.90 -10.71
N THR A 96 0.78 -3.98 -10.14
CA THR A 96 1.83 -3.90 -9.11
C THR A 96 3.14 -3.38 -9.69
N LEU A 97 3.49 -3.81 -10.90
CA LEU A 97 4.71 -3.41 -11.59
C LEU A 97 4.72 -1.89 -11.86
N ASN A 98 3.62 -1.32 -12.34
CA ASN A 98 3.51 0.12 -12.59
C ASN A 98 3.78 0.94 -11.31
N VAL A 99 3.17 0.56 -10.18
CA VAL A 99 3.42 1.24 -8.90
C VAL A 99 4.88 1.08 -8.47
N TYR A 100 5.43 -0.12 -8.63
CA TYR A 100 6.81 -0.42 -8.24
C TYR A 100 7.82 0.32 -9.11
N THR A 101 7.58 0.48 -10.41
CA THR A 101 8.48 1.20 -11.31
C THR A 101 8.61 2.67 -10.93
N HIS A 102 7.50 3.33 -10.58
CA HIS A 102 7.55 4.72 -10.11
C HIS A 102 8.28 4.87 -8.77
N ALA A 103 7.99 3.98 -7.80
CA ALA A 103 8.67 3.99 -6.50
C ALA A 103 10.18 3.66 -6.62
N SER A 104 10.52 2.73 -7.52
CA SER A 104 11.91 2.27 -7.75
C SER A 104 12.79 3.33 -8.43
N TYR A 105 12.21 4.24 -9.22
CA TYR A 105 12.99 5.28 -9.90
C TYR A 105 13.61 6.25 -8.91
N ASP A 106 12.83 6.76 -7.96
CA ASP A 106 13.34 7.67 -6.93
C ASP A 106 14.37 6.98 -6.04
N HIS A 107 14.13 5.73 -5.67
CA HIS A 107 15.07 4.93 -4.89
C HIS A 107 16.36 4.61 -5.68
N ALA A 108 16.27 4.32 -6.97
CA ALA A 108 17.42 4.09 -7.83
C ALA A 108 18.27 5.39 -7.97
N ALA A 109 17.62 6.54 -8.11
CA ALA A 109 18.30 7.83 -8.17
C ALA A 109 19.06 8.13 -6.87
N GLU A 110 18.44 7.87 -5.69
CA GLU A 110 19.10 8.00 -4.39
C GLU A 110 20.29 7.03 -4.23
N GLN A 111 20.14 5.78 -4.68
CA GLN A 111 21.22 4.79 -4.61
C GLN A 111 22.37 5.17 -5.54
N MET A 112 22.08 5.68 -6.74
CA MET A 112 23.11 6.17 -7.66
C MET A 112 23.83 7.40 -7.10
N ALA A 113 23.12 8.34 -6.47
CA ALA A 113 23.73 9.49 -5.81
C ALA A 113 24.71 9.07 -4.70
N LYS A 114 24.36 8.06 -3.90
CA LYS A 114 25.27 7.49 -2.87
C LYS A 114 26.49 6.78 -3.46
N LEU A 115 26.40 6.23 -4.67
CA LEU A 115 27.52 5.58 -5.35
C LEU A 115 28.48 6.59 -6.00
N VAL A 116 28.00 7.77 -6.34
CA VAL A 116 28.86 8.86 -6.87
C VAL A 116 29.76 9.44 -5.77
N ASP A 117 29.33 9.40 -4.52
CA ASP A 117 30.13 9.83 -3.35
C ASP A 117 31.05 8.73 -2.78
N PHE A 118 31.27 7.62 -3.50
CA PHE A 118 32.17 6.57 -3.05
C PHE A 118 33.63 7.08 -3.13
N PRO A 119 34.42 7.07 -2.03
CA PRO A 119 35.81 7.51 -2.01
C PRO A 119 36.68 6.51 -2.80
N GLY A 120 36.75 6.68 -4.07
CA GLY A 120 37.48 5.82 -5.02
C GLY A 120 37.38 6.32 -6.45
N SER A 121 36.51 7.28 -6.73
CA SER A 121 36.39 7.88 -8.07
C SER A 121 37.41 8.99 -8.36
N SER A 122 38.02 9.57 -7.32
CA SER A 122 39.02 10.61 -7.44
C SER A 122 40.42 10.12 -7.86
N ASP A 123 40.78 8.86 -7.58
CA ASP A 123 42.09 8.31 -7.89
C ASP A 123 42.33 7.96 -9.37
N ARG A 124 41.29 7.98 -10.21
CA ARG A 124 41.41 7.67 -11.64
C ARG A 124 41.72 8.84 -12.55
N GLN A 125 41.57 10.07 -12.07
CA GLN A 125 41.86 11.25 -12.88
C GLN A 125 43.32 11.72 -12.77
N GLU A 126 44.00 11.43 -11.67
CA GLU A 126 45.41 11.83 -11.50
C GLU A 126 46.42 10.98 -12.27
N ARG A 127 46.07 9.74 -12.62
CA ARG A 127 46.95 8.84 -13.41
C ARG A 127 46.97 9.10 -14.92
N LYS A 128 46.09 9.96 -15.43
CA LYS A 128 46.06 10.29 -16.88
C LYS A 128 46.78 11.61 -17.25
N MET A 129 47.29 12.37 -16.26
CA MET A 129 47.98 13.62 -16.50
C MET A 129 49.51 13.54 -16.25
N SER A 130 50.04 12.32 -15.97
CA SER A 130 51.51 12.11 -15.78
C SER A 130 52.01 10.97 -16.68
N GLY A 131 51.69 11.01 -17.98
CA GLY A 131 52.22 10.10 -18.98
C GLY A 131 52.44 10.82 -20.29
#